data_42ec677ddc0998b3f9da7d8d925311f8
#
_entry.id   42ec677ddc0998b3f9da7d8d925311f8
#
_cell.length_a   1.000
_cell.length_b   1.000
_cell.length_c   1.000
_cell.angle_alpha   90.00
_cell.angle_beta   90.00
_cell.angle_gamma   90.00
#
_symmetry.space_group_name_H-M   'P 1'
#
loop_
_entity.id
_entity.type
_entity.pdbx_description
1 polymer ?
#
loop_
_entity_poly.entity_id
_entity_poly.type
_entity_poly.pdbx_seq_one_letter_code
_entity_poly.pdbx_strand_id
1 'polypeptide(L)'
;MSAAIKPFSDEFEEYGRDESRTSGEASSISFPTTEDEVRAILRKLHAEHVPITVQGARAGLAAGAVPHGGHILNTSRMNRYLGLRRDEQGRFLLRVEPGVVLSELRKQLGKKALPTAGWDQASLEAYEEFQTAPEQFFPTDPTEASACLGGMAACNA
;
A
#
# COMPACT_ATOMS: atom_id res chain seq x y z
N MET A 1 9.89 17.12 3.33
CA MET A 1 8.82 17.70 4.21
C MET A 1 8.15 16.53 4.91
N SER A 2 7.95 16.59 6.20
CA SER A 2 7.28 15.52 6.94
C SER A 2 5.80 15.47 6.56
N ALA A 3 5.23 14.28 6.34
CA ALA A 3 3.79 14.15 6.15
C ALA A 3 3.06 14.74 7.35
N ALA A 4 2.12 15.65 7.11
CA ALA A 4 1.43 16.33 8.17
C ALA A 4 0.50 15.36 8.92
N ILE A 5 0.64 15.30 10.24
CA ILE A 5 -0.39 14.73 11.11
C ILE A 5 -1.53 15.75 11.18
N LYS A 6 -2.70 15.36 10.70
CA LYS A 6 -3.90 16.21 10.68
C LYS A 6 -4.86 15.78 11.81
N PRO A 7 -5.59 16.70 12.45
CA PRO A 7 -6.72 16.34 13.31
C PRO A 7 -7.72 15.49 12.50
N PHE A 8 -8.32 14.50 13.15
CA PHE A 8 -9.43 13.76 12.54
C PHE A 8 -10.70 14.62 12.61
N SER A 9 -11.33 14.83 11.47
CA SER A 9 -12.51 15.68 11.30
C SER A 9 -13.50 15.03 10.33
N ASP A 10 -14.64 15.63 10.12
CA ASP A 10 -15.68 15.16 9.20
C ASP A 10 -15.14 14.89 7.78
N GLU A 11 -14.12 15.64 7.34
CA GLU A 11 -13.41 15.42 6.07
C GLU A 11 -12.85 13.98 5.96
N PHE A 12 -12.54 13.36 7.10
CA PHE A 12 -11.93 12.03 7.18
C PHE A 12 -12.86 10.94 7.72
N GLU A 13 -14.14 11.22 7.90
CA GLU A 13 -15.12 10.29 8.48
C GLU A 13 -15.08 8.89 7.84
N GLU A 14 -14.90 8.83 6.53
CA GLU A 14 -14.80 7.57 5.78
C GLU A 14 -13.61 6.68 6.22
N TYR A 15 -12.55 7.27 6.81
CA TYR A 15 -11.40 6.53 7.35
C TYR A 15 -11.66 5.93 8.73
N GLY A 16 -12.77 6.26 9.36
CA GLY A 16 -13.23 5.64 10.61
C GLY A 16 -13.81 4.24 10.44
N ARG A 17 -13.95 3.74 9.20
CA ARG A 17 -14.62 2.46 8.90
C ARG A 17 -13.93 1.67 7.80
N ASP A 18 -14.22 0.38 7.71
CA ASP A 18 -13.83 -0.53 6.64
C ASP A 18 -15.04 -1.33 6.11
N GLU A 19 -14.82 -2.31 5.24
CA GLU A 19 -15.87 -3.15 4.66
C GLU A 19 -16.53 -4.12 5.65
N SER A 20 -16.04 -4.23 6.89
CA SER A 20 -16.74 -4.96 7.97
C SER A 20 -18.04 -4.28 8.42
N ARG A 21 -18.27 -3.04 7.97
CA ARG A 21 -19.35 -2.14 8.42
C ARG A 21 -19.23 -1.70 9.88
N THR A 22 -18.11 -2.01 10.52
CA THR A 22 -17.78 -1.48 11.84
C THR A 22 -17.19 -0.08 11.69
N SER A 23 -17.50 0.80 12.63
CA SER A 23 -16.95 2.15 12.70
C SER A 23 -16.20 2.36 14.01
N GLY A 24 -15.19 3.21 13.97
CA GLY A 24 -14.41 3.61 15.12
C GLY A 24 -14.02 5.08 15.06
N GLU A 25 -13.32 5.55 16.08
CA GLU A 25 -12.91 6.93 16.23
C GLU A 25 -11.39 7.05 16.25
N ALA A 26 -10.88 8.16 15.75
CA ALA A 26 -9.47 8.51 15.82
C ALA A 26 -9.31 9.98 16.22
N SER A 27 -8.16 10.34 16.77
CA SER A 27 -7.83 11.73 17.10
C SER A 27 -7.13 12.44 15.95
N SER A 28 -6.41 11.69 15.11
CA SER A 28 -5.63 12.24 14.00
C SER A 28 -5.40 11.24 12.89
N ILE A 29 -4.98 11.75 11.72
CA ILE A 29 -4.72 10.95 10.52
C ILE A 29 -3.50 11.51 9.77
N SER A 30 -2.76 10.63 9.07
CA SER A 30 -1.71 11.01 8.14
C SER A 30 -1.69 10.13 6.90
N PHE A 31 -1.17 10.68 5.81
CA PHE A 31 -1.02 10.03 4.50
C PHE A 31 0.43 10.16 4.03
N PRO A 32 1.36 9.37 4.56
CA PRO A 32 2.75 9.41 4.11
C PRO A 32 2.88 8.98 2.66
N THR A 33 3.88 9.52 1.99
CA THR A 33 4.25 9.20 0.61
C THR A 33 5.61 8.53 0.51
N THR A 34 6.36 8.49 1.63
CA THR A 34 7.68 7.91 1.71
C THR A 34 7.88 7.13 3.01
N GLU A 35 8.84 6.21 3.01
CA GLU A 35 9.22 5.46 4.20
C GLU A 35 9.78 6.36 5.31
N ASP A 36 10.52 7.42 4.95
CA ASP A 36 11.05 8.36 5.93
C ASP A 36 9.95 9.16 6.63
N GLU A 37 8.88 9.51 5.91
CA GLU A 37 7.69 10.11 6.52
C GLU A 37 7.01 9.15 7.50
N VAL A 38 6.85 7.87 7.12
CA VAL A 38 6.33 6.83 8.04
C VAL A 38 7.17 6.75 9.29
N ARG A 39 8.51 6.65 9.14
CA ARG A 39 9.44 6.59 10.29
C ARG A 39 9.33 7.81 11.20
N ALA A 40 9.22 9.00 10.62
CA ALA A 40 9.10 10.24 11.40
C ALA A 40 7.78 10.27 12.20
N ILE A 41 6.66 9.89 11.58
CA ILE A 41 5.35 9.81 12.23
C ILE A 41 5.38 8.78 13.37
N LEU A 42 5.89 7.57 13.09
CA LEU A 42 5.96 6.51 14.09
C LEU A 42 6.81 6.90 15.30
N ARG A 43 7.98 7.52 15.09
CA ARG A 43 8.84 7.98 16.20
C ARG A 43 8.14 9.00 17.08
N LYS A 44 7.45 9.97 16.46
CA LYS A 44 6.69 10.98 17.19
C LYS A 44 5.58 10.36 18.02
N LEU A 45 4.70 9.57 17.40
CA LEU A 45 3.55 8.98 18.07
C LEU A 45 3.94 7.95 19.12
N HIS A 46 5.04 7.22 18.90
CA HIS A 46 5.60 6.32 19.91
C HIS A 46 6.06 7.06 21.17
N ALA A 47 6.78 8.19 21.01
CA ALA A 47 7.21 9.02 22.13
C ALA A 47 6.03 9.60 22.91
N GLU A 48 4.90 9.83 22.25
CA GLU A 48 3.66 10.35 22.83
C GLU A 48 2.72 9.23 23.31
N HIS A 49 3.11 7.95 23.19
CA HIS A 49 2.30 6.78 23.53
C HIS A 49 0.92 6.74 22.82
N VAL A 50 0.84 7.28 21.61
CA VAL A 50 -0.40 7.30 20.81
C VAL A 50 -0.55 5.97 20.07
N PRO A 51 -1.67 5.23 20.23
CA PRO A 51 -1.93 4.01 19.46
C PRO A 51 -2.13 4.34 17.98
N ILE A 52 -1.73 3.41 17.09
CA ILE A 52 -1.76 3.63 15.65
C ILE A 52 -2.54 2.51 14.97
N THR A 53 -3.52 2.88 14.15
CA THR A 53 -4.19 1.99 13.21
C THR A 53 -3.61 2.21 11.82
N VAL A 54 -3.00 1.16 11.24
CA VAL A 54 -2.47 1.22 9.87
C VAL A 54 -3.57 0.84 8.89
N GLN A 55 -3.73 1.65 7.85
CA GLN A 55 -4.72 1.43 6.79
C GLN A 55 -4.08 1.42 5.41
N GLY A 56 -4.63 0.58 4.51
CA GLY A 56 -4.50 0.70 3.07
C GLY A 56 -5.82 1.15 2.45
N ALA A 57 -6.42 0.31 1.59
CA ALA A 57 -7.71 0.56 0.95
C ALA A 57 -8.94 0.34 1.86
N ARG A 58 -8.76 -0.15 3.07
CA ARG A 58 -9.84 -0.49 4.02
C ARG A 58 -10.83 -1.56 3.51
N ALA A 59 -10.36 -2.44 2.61
CA ALA A 59 -11.16 -3.51 1.99
C ALA A 59 -11.32 -4.76 2.88
N GLY A 60 -10.85 -4.73 4.13
CA GLY A 60 -10.92 -5.85 5.07
C GLY A 60 -12.30 -6.03 5.69
N LEU A 61 -12.68 -7.30 5.94
CA LEU A 61 -13.98 -7.67 6.51
C LEU A 61 -13.93 -7.96 8.03
N ALA A 62 -12.75 -7.85 8.64
CA ALA A 62 -12.53 -8.21 10.04
C ALA A 62 -12.26 -7.00 10.96
N ALA A 63 -12.63 -5.80 10.54
CA ALA A 63 -12.42 -4.54 11.26
C ALA A 63 -10.96 -4.21 11.58
N GLY A 64 -9.99 -4.83 10.91
CA GLY A 64 -8.56 -4.60 11.16
C GLY A 64 -8.07 -3.20 10.79
N ALA A 65 -8.81 -2.48 9.95
CA ALA A 65 -8.53 -1.10 9.58
C ALA A 65 -9.37 -0.07 10.35
N VAL A 66 -10.25 -0.51 11.24
CA VAL A 66 -11.10 0.37 12.05
C VAL A 66 -10.30 0.91 13.23
N PRO A 67 -10.21 2.24 13.42
CA PRO A 67 -9.45 2.81 14.52
C PRO A 67 -10.18 2.65 15.87
N HIS A 68 -9.40 2.44 16.93
CA HIS A 68 -9.90 2.41 18.31
C HIS A 68 -9.22 3.53 19.12
N GLY A 69 -9.47 4.78 18.73
CA GLY A 69 -8.75 5.94 19.23
C GLY A 69 -7.42 6.17 18.51
N GLY A 70 -6.64 7.15 18.99
CA GLY A 70 -5.28 7.42 18.53
C GLY A 70 -5.17 7.95 17.10
N HIS A 71 -4.25 7.40 16.32
CA HIS A 71 -3.85 7.91 15.01
C HIS A 71 -4.09 6.90 13.89
N ILE A 72 -4.60 7.38 12.76
CA ILE A 72 -4.68 6.60 11.52
C ILE A 72 -3.46 6.90 10.64
N LEU A 73 -2.66 5.87 10.35
CA LEU A 73 -1.59 5.92 9.36
C LEU A 73 -2.09 5.27 8.06
N ASN A 74 -2.53 6.06 7.09
CA ASN A 74 -3.03 5.54 5.83
C ASN A 74 -1.94 5.52 4.75
N THR A 75 -1.57 4.34 4.27
CA THR A 75 -0.48 4.10 3.32
C THR A 75 -0.89 4.14 1.85
N SER A 76 -2.14 4.48 1.53
CA SER A 76 -2.66 4.45 0.15
C SER A 76 -1.90 5.37 -0.83
N ARG A 77 -1.23 6.41 -0.33
CA ARG A 77 -0.40 7.32 -1.15
C ARG A 77 1.01 6.80 -1.43
N MET A 78 1.43 5.72 -0.79
CA MET A 78 2.67 5.00 -1.09
C MET A 78 2.37 3.95 -2.17
N ASN A 79 2.27 4.37 -3.41
CA ASN A 79 1.76 3.55 -4.52
C ASN A 79 2.71 3.44 -5.72
N ARG A 80 4.01 3.67 -5.51
CA ARG A 80 5.01 3.58 -6.57
C ARG A 80 5.42 2.14 -6.86
N TYR A 81 5.82 1.93 -8.11
CA TYR A 81 6.53 0.75 -8.57
C TYR A 81 8.02 1.04 -8.48
N LEU A 82 8.76 0.25 -7.68
CA LEU A 82 10.11 0.61 -7.25
C LEU A 82 11.22 -0.14 -8.02
N GLY A 83 10.87 -1.14 -8.81
CA GLY A 83 11.82 -1.89 -9.62
C GLY A 83 11.35 -3.30 -9.90
N LEU A 84 12.02 -3.94 -10.86
CA LEU A 84 11.79 -5.32 -11.27
C LEU A 84 13.13 -6.05 -11.26
N ARG A 85 13.11 -7.31 -10.87
CA ARG A 85 14.27 -8.19 -11.01
C ARG A 85 13.82 -9.59 -11.40
N ARG A 86 14.74 -10.37 -11.95
CA ARG A 86 14.56 -11.79 -12.16
C ARG A 86 15.32 -12.57 -11.10
N ASP A 87 14.71 -13.60 -10.52
CA ASP A 87 15.41 -14.48 -9.58
C ASP A 87 16.11 -15.64 -10.31
N GLU A 88 16.85 -16.47 -9.55
CA GLU A 88 17.60 -17.63 -10.07
C GLU A 88 16.67 -18.69 -10.71
N GLN A 89 15.40 -18.72 -10.35
CA GLN A 89 14.38 -19.61 -10.91
C GLN A 89 13.70 -19.02 -12.15
N GLY A 90 14.13 -17.83 -12.60
CA GLY A 90 13.60 -17.14 -13.75
C GLY A 90 12.27 -16.42 -13.52
N ARG A 91 11.80 -16.27 -12.27
CA ARG A 91 10.57 -15.55 -11.93
C ARG A 91 10.81 -14.06 -11.87
N PHE A 92 9.85 -13.26 -12.32
CA PHE A 92 9.89 -11.82 -12.17
C PHE A 92 9.42 -11.42 -10.77
N LEU A 93 10.23 -10.67 -10.06
CA LEU A 93 9.96 -10.13 -8.73
C LEU A 93 9.81 -8.62 -8.83
N LEU A 94 8.59 -8.14 -8.68
CA LEU A 94 8.25 -6.72 -8.74
C LEU A 94 8.29 -6.13 -7.32
N ARG A 95 9.07 -5.08 -7.12
CA ARG A 95 9.10 -4.31 -5.88
C ARG A 95 8.15 -3.13 -5.99
N VAL A 96 7.21 -3.06 -5.06
CA VAL A 96 6.18 -2.02 -5.02
C VAL A 96 6.00 -1.47 -3.61
N GLU A 97 5.38 -0.31 -3.51
CA GLU A 97 4.92 0.26 -2.25
C GLU A 97 3.58 -0.32 -1.80
N PRO A 98 3.25 -0.27 -0.49
CA PRO A 98 2.09 -0.96 0.09
C PRO A 98 0.73 -0.47 -0.44
N GLY A 99 0.64 0.76 -0.92
CA GLY A 99 -0.59 1.37 -1.43
C GLY A 99 -0.91 1.03 -2.89
N VAL A 100 -0.08 0.24 -3.58
CA VAL A 100 -0.41 -0.22 -4.95
C VAL A 100 -1.67 -1.09 -4.90
N VAL A 101 -2.65 -0.74 -5.74
CA VAL A 101 -3.95 -1.42 -5.80
C VAL A 101 -3.89 -2.63 -6.72
N LEU A 102 -4.49 -3.75 -6.31
CA LEU A 102 -4.45 -5.03 -7.04
C LEU A 102 -5.01 -4.91 -8.47
N SER A 103 -6.15 -4.26 -8.65
CA SER A 103 -6.75 -4.08 -9.99
C SER A 103 -5.83 -3.29 -10.93
N GLU A 104 -5.12 -2.28 -10.41
CA GLU A 104 -4.16 -1.52 -11.21
C GLU A 104 -2.93 -2.37 -11.54
N LEU A 105 -2.39 -3.14 -10.58
CA LEU A 105 -1.31 -4.08 -10.85
C LEU A 105 -1.68 -5.08 -11.97
N ARG A 106 -2.86 -5.70 -11.89
CA ARG A 106 -3.34 -6.64 -12.88
C ARG A 106 -3.44 -6.00 -14.29
N LYS A 107 -3.97 -4.80 -14.35
CA LYS A 107 -4.05 -4.02 -15.59
C LYS A 107 -2.67 -3.73 -16.18
N GLN A 108 -1.69 -3.34 -15.36
CA GLN A 108 -0.32 -3.07 -15.80
C GLN A 108 0.38 -4.35 -16.27
N LEU A 109 0.20 -5.49 -15.57
CA LEU A 109 0.75 -6.77 -15.97
C LEU A 109 0.17 -7.25 -17.31
N GLY A 110 -1.16 -7.21 -17.48
CA GLY A 110 -1.82 -7.61 -18.72
C GLY A 110 -1.44 -6.75 -19.93
N LYS A 111 -1.13 -5.47 -19.71
CA LYS A 111 -0.64 -4.57 -20.76
C LYS A 111 0.87 -4.63 -20.94
N LYS A 112 1.60 -5.33 -20.09
CA LYS A 112 3.07 -5.28 -19.97
C LYS A 112 3.62 -3.84 -19.90
N ALA A 113 2.91 -2.96 -19.21
CA ALA A 113 3.17 -1.52 -19.17
C ALA A 113 3.33 -1.04 -17.72
N LEU A 114 4.36 -1.53 -17.04
CA LEU A 114 4.68 -1.13 -15.67
C LEU A 114 5.21 0.32 -15.64
N PRO A 115 4.83 1.12 -14.64
CA PRO A 115 5.41 2.46 -14.42
C PRO A 115 6.88 2.34 -13.99
N THR A 116 7.82 2.74 -14.85
CA THR A 116 9.27 2.57 -14.65
C THR A 116 9.98 3.81 -14.11
N ALA A 117 9.24 4.87 -13.77
CA ALA A 117 9.82 6.11 -13.30
C ALA A 117 10.68 5.92 -12.05
N GLY A 118 11.94 6.32 -12.11
CA GLY A 118 12.91 6.20 -11.00
C GLY A 118 13.53 4.82 -10.83
N TRP A 119 13.33 3.89 -11.76
CA TRP A 119 13.97 2.59 -11.72
C TRP A 119 15.47 2.69 -12.06
N ASP A 120 16.26 1.80 -11.46
CA ASP A 120 17.67 1.64 -11.81
C ASP A 120 17.85 0.87 -13.12
N GLN A 121 19.06 0.88 -13.64
CA GLN A 121 19.40 0.24 -14.93
C GLN A 121 19.10 -1.26 -14.92
N ALA A 122 19.41 -1.97 -13.84
CA ALA A 122 19.16 -3.41 -13.72
C ALA A 122 17.65 -3.74 -13.75
N SER A 123 16.82 -2.88 -13.15
CA SER A 123 15.36 -3.02 -13.21
C SER A 123 14.81 -2.74 -14.61
N LEU A 124 15.40 -1.81 -15.35
CA LEU A 124 15.01 -1.52 -16.73
C LEU A 124 15.38 -2.69 -17.66
N GLU A 125 16.56 -3.29 -17.50
CA GLU A 125 16.97 -4.49 -18.25
C GLU A 125 16.03 -5.68 -17.97
N ALA A 126 15.69 -5.93 -16.71
CA ALA A 126 14.70 -6.95 -16.35
C ALA A 126 13.32 -6.65 -16.94
N TYR A 127 12.96 -5.38 -17.10
CA TYR A 127 11.70 -4.97 -17.70
C TYR A 127 11.66 -5.22 -19.22
N GLU A 128 12.76 -5.03 -19.93
CA GLU A 128 12.87 -5.40 -21.36
C GLU A 128 12.64 -6.91 -21.54
N GLU A 129 13.24 -7.74 -20.67
CA GLU A 129 12.95 -9.19 -20.67
C GLU A 129 11.48 -9.48 -20.36
N PHE A 130 10.89 -8.80 -19.38
CA PHE A 130 9.49 -8.95 -19.02
C PHE A 130 8.54 -8.62 -20.18
N GLN A 131 8.84 -7.58 -20.97
CA GLN A 131 8.01 -7.18 -22.11
C GLN A 131 7.93 -8.28 -23.19
N THR A 132 9.01 -9.04 -23.38
CA THR A 132 9.11 -10.13 -24.37
C THR A 132 8.73 -11.50 -23.81
N ALA A 133 8.66 -11.66 -22.48
CA ALA A 133 8.30 -12.89 -21.81
C ALA A 133 6.83 -13.31 -22.11
N PRO A 134 6.44 -14.57 -21.91
CA PRO A 134 5.04 -14.98 -21.88
C PRO A 134 4.20 -14.11 -20.92
N GLU A 135 2.88 -14.25 -21.01
CA GLU A 135 1.97 -13.54 -20.10
C GLU A 135 2.32 -13.82 -18.63
N GLN A 136 2.42 -12.76 -17.85
CA GLN A 136 2.70 -12.82 -16.42
C GLN A 136 1.44 -12.41 -15.65
N PHE A 137 1.20 -13.04 -14.52
CA PHE A 137 0.07 -12.73 -13.67
C PHE A 137 0.48 -12.74 -12.18
N PHE A 138 -0.26 -12.00 -11.38
CA PHE A 138 -0.14 -12.06 -9.94
C PHE A 138 -1.06 -13.16 -9.40
N PRO A 139 -0.53 -14.21 -8.76
CA PRO A 139 -1.29 -15.43 -8.47
C PRO A 139 -2.35 -15.27 -7.39
N THR A 140 -2.17 -14.32 -6.47
CA THR A 140 -3.14 -14.06 -5.41
C THR A 140 -4.40 -13.43 -5.99
N ASP A 141 -5.54 -14.05 -5.77
CA ASP A 141 -6.83 -13.62 -6.33
C ASP A 141 -7.89 -13.41 -5.22
N PRO A 142 -7.75 -12.38 -4.38
CA PRO A 142 -8.81 -12.05 -3.43
C PRO A 142 -10.04 -11.54 -4.16
N THR A 143 -11.20 -11.72 -3.55
CA THR A 143 -12.49 -11.27 -4.09
C THR A 143 -12.53 -9.76 -4.30
N GLU A 144 -11.78 -8.99 -3.47
CA GLU A 144 -11.80 -7.53 -3.50
C GLU A 144 -10.60 -6.97 -4.28
N ALA A 145 -10.88 -6.57 -5.52
CA ALA A 145 -9.86 -6.05 -6.45
C ALA A 145 -9.37 -4.62 -6.10
N SER A 146 -10.06 -3.89 -5.23
CA SER A 146 -9.64 -2.58 -4.73
C SER A 146 -8.61 -2.68 -3.59
N ALA A 147 -8.30 -3.88 -3.10
CA ALA A 147 -7.34 -4.09 -2.02
C ALA A 147 -5.95 -3.54 -2.38
N CYS A 148 -5.27 -2.94 -1.40
CA CYS A 148 -3.86 -2.57 -1.52
C CYS A 148 -2.96 -3.78 -1.22
N LEU A 149 -1.86 -3.91 -1.94
CA LEU A 149 -0.92 -5.03 -1.79
C LEU A 149 -0.33 -5.13 -0.38
N GLY A 150 -0.10 -4.01 0.29
CA GLY A 150 0.36 -4.00 1.69
C GLY A 150 -0.67 -4.60 2.64
N GLY A 151 -1.95 -4.30 2.47
CA GLY A 151 -3.05 -4.90 3.23
C GLY A 151 -3.17 -6.39 2.96
N MET A 152 -3.06 -6.82 1.69
CA MET A 152 -3.07 -8.24 1.32
C MET A 152 -1.91 -9.01 1.99
N ALA A 153 -0.69 -8.46 1.96
CA ALA A 153 0.46 -9.07 2.62
C ALA A 153 0.28 -9.16 4.15
N ALA A 154 -0.27 -8.11 4.78
CA ALA A 154 -0.52 -8.09 6.22
C ALA A 154 -1.58 -9.10 6.67
N CYS A 155 -2.56 -9.39 5.83
CA CYS A 155 -3.66 -10.33 6.10
C CYS A 155 -3.38 -11.74 5.57
N ASN A 156 -2.24 -11.97 4.92
CA ASN A 156 -1.90 -13.24 4.25
C ASN A 156 -3.00 -13.69 3.26
N ALA A 157 -3.49 -12.73 2.49
CA ALA A 157 -4.57 -12.94 1.52
C ALA A 157 -4.06 -13.63 0.23
#